data_56802019b4d83a93c875dfe85f5fdebb
#
_entry.id   56802019b4d83a93c875dfe85f5fdebb
#
_cell.length_a   1.000
_cell.length_b   1.000
_cell.length_c   1.000
_cell.angle_alpha   90.00
_cell.angle_beta   90.00
_cell.angle_gamma   90.00
#
_symmetry.space_group_name_H-M   'P 1'
#
loop_
_entity.id
_entity.type
_entity.pdbx_description
1 polymer ?
#
loop_
_entity_poly.entity_id
_entity_poly.type
_entity_poly.pdbx_seq_one_letter_code
_entity_poly.pdbx_strand_id
1 'polypeptide(L)'
;MHLKLPYGDEKVIAGFVQDENNNNKYICVSDEPNMDLDELNLCYETNNKRSVKNQMYMAVDIAKYIINKCTIEQYPISNLQLQKILYCIQRDFLQNDMLAFDDDFEAWPFGPVIPEVYYRYCGFGALGICMKYDVDVDSDYAAIINPIIERNRMMNSWDWSKDINTSGKAWNQVYDGGKGDHKIIPKRLIKEENNIALELEKRLAYIHDFFASLSDEEFVQMMIECGIEKSKN
;
A
#
# COMPACT_ATOMS: atom_id res chain seq x y z
N MET A 1 -3.88 26.37 -13.28
CA MET A 1 -5.21 26.23 -12.66
C MET A 1 -4.99 26.17 -11.16
N HIS A 2 -5.43 27.17 -10.40
CA HIS A 2 -5.23 27.20 -8.94
C HIS A 2 -6.38 26.48 -8.28
N LEU A 3 -6.11 25.38 -7.60
CA LEU A 3 -7.07 24.70 -6.72
C LEU A 3 -6.81 25.17 -5.28
N LYS A 4 -7.81 25.80 -4.67
CA LYS A 4 -7.77 26.18 -3.25
C LYS A 4 -8.25 24.97 -2.45
N LEU A 5 -7.36 24.37 -1.66
CA LEU A 5 -7.71 23.29 -0.76
C LEU A 5 -8.39 23.82 0.51
N PRO A 6 -9.32 23.09 1.13
CA PRO A 6 -10.14 23.56 2.24
C PRO A 6 -9.40 23.69 3.59
N TYR A 7 -8.13 23.38 3.66
CA TYR A 7 -7.33 23.46 4.88
C TYR A 7 -5.96 24.09 4.63
N GLY A 8 -5.77 25.33 5.09
CA GLY A 8 -4.51 26.05 5.12
C GLY A 8 -4.18 26.81 3.83
N ASP A 9 -3.35 27.85 3.97
CA ASP A 9 -2.91 28.75 2.89
C ASP A 9 -1.80 28.16 1.99
N GLU A 10 -1.64 26.85 1.94
CA GLU A 10 -0.63 26.17 1.14
C GLU A 10 -1.11 26.02 -0.31
N LYS A 11 -0.38 26.62 -1.22
CA LYS A 11 -0.65 26.57 -2.66
C LYS A 11 0.07 25.38 -3.28
N VAL A 12 -0.64 24.31 -3.59
CA VAL A 12 -0.11 23.24 -4.43
C VAL A 12 -0.21 23.70 -5.89
N ILE A 13 0.92 23.85 -6.56
CA ILE A 13 0.97 24.15 -8.00
C ILE A 13 1.22 22.82 -8.72
N ALA A 14 0.21 22.29 -9.38
CA ALA A 14 0.37 21.20 -10.34
C ALA A 14 0.54 21.76 -11.73
N GLY A 15 1.62 21.43 -12.41
CA GLY A 15 1.91 21.84 -13.76
C GLY A 15 2.17 20.65 -14.68
N PHE A 16 1.89 20.84 -15.98
CA PHE A 16 2.28 19.91 -17.04
C PHE A 16 3.48 20.50 -17.77
N VAL A 17 4.51 19.68 -17.97
CA VAL A 17 5.63 20.01 -18.88
C VAL A 17 5.68 18.92 -19.95
N GLN A 18 5.78 19.32 -21.21
CA GLN A 18 6.05 18.40 -22.31
C GLN A 18 7.57 18.26 -22.45
N ASP A 19 8.05 17.01 -22.51
CA ASP A 19 9.44 16.75 -22.84
C ASP A 19 9.70 16.92 -24.35
N GLU A 20 10.97 16.87 -24.75
CA GLU A 20 11.41 17.04 -26.16
C GLU A 20 10.80 16.00 -27.12
N ASN A 21 10.17 14.94 -26.60
CA ASN A 21 9.51 13.90 -27.35
C ASN A 21 7.96 13.99 -27.30
N ASN A 22 7.43 15.15 -26.84
CA ASN A 22 6.00 15.45 -26.77
C ASN A 22 5.21 14.59 -25.76
N ASN A 23 5.88 13.98 -24.77
CA ASN A 23 5.23 13.27 -23.68
C ASN A 23 4.86 14.24 -22.55
N ASN A 24 3.64 14.13 -22.03
CA ASN A 24 3.20 14.91 -20.88
C ASN A 24 3.90 14.44 -19.60
N LYS A 25 4.73 15.29 -19.02
CA LYS A 25 5.39 15.06 -17.75
C LYS A 25 4.68 15.88 -16.67
N TYR A 26 4.18 15.22 -15.63
CA TYR A 26 3.58 15.88 -14.48
C TYR A 26 4.69 16.29 -13.51
N ILE A 27 4.69 17.53 -13.08
CA ILE A 27 5.58 18.01 -12.04
C ILE A 27 4.71 18.49 -10.87
N CYS A 28 4.84 17.84 -9.72
CA CYS A 28 4.40 18.42 -8.45
C CYS A 28 5.55 19.29 -7.93
N VAL A 29 5.33 20.58 -7.80
CA VAL A 29 6.30 21.51 -7.25
C VAL A 29 5.97 21.74 -5.78
N SER A 30 7.00 21.69 -4.92
CA SER A 30 6.91 21.98 -3.49
C SER A 30 6.50 23.43 -3.21
N ASP A 31 6.17 23.69 -1.96
CA ASP A 31 5.53 24.90 -1.41
C ASP A 31 6.30 26.22 -1.56
N GLU A 32 7.43 26.26 -2.27
CA GLU A 32 8.19 27.47 -2.49
C GLU A 32 8.02 28.02 -3.91
N PRO A 33 7.49 29.24 -4.08
CA PRO A 33 7.07 29.79 -5.38
C PRO A 33 8.20 30.23 -6.32
N ASN A 34 9.48 30.05 -5.96
CA ASN A 34 10.64 30.56 -6.73
C ASN A 34 11.84 29.61 -6.76
N MET A 35 11.65 28.29 -6.65
CA MET A 35 12.79 27.39 -6.74
C MET A 35 13.22 27.16 -8.19
N ASP A 36 14.50 27.37 -8.51
CA ASP A 36 15.10 27.12 -9.81
C ASP A 36 15.15 25.61 -10.11
N LEU A 37 15.08 25.24 -11.40
CA LEU A 37 15.14 23.83 -11.84
C LEU A 37 16.43 23.12 -11.39
N ASP A 38 17.52 23.86 -11.24
CA ASP A 38 18.80 23.30 -10.74
C ASP A 38 18.75 23.06 -9.21
N GLU A 39 18.04 23.90 -8.44
CA GLU A 39 17.78 23.70 -7.03
C GLU A 39 16.82 22.53 -6.79
N LEU A 40 15.82 22.36 -7.65
CA LEU A 40 14.92 21.21 -7.64
C LEU A 40 15.67 19.90 -7.89
N ASN A 41 16.62 19.88 -8.84
CA ASN A 41 17.47 18.73 -9.10
C ASN A 41 18.44 18.46 -7.94
N LEU A 42 18.98 19.50 -7.30
CA LEU A 42 19.87 19.37 -6.15
C LEU A 42 19.14 18.86 -4.91
N CYS A 43 17.90 19.34 -4.66
CA CYS A 43 17.01 18.77 -3.63
C CYS A 43 16.65 17.31 -3.91
N TYR A 44 16.54 16.95 -5.20
CA TYR A 44 16.31 15.58 -5.64
C TYR A 44 17.49 14.67 -5.35
N GLU A 45 18.73 15.14 -5.60
CA GLU A 45 19.96 14.37 -5.39
C GLU A 45 20.39 14.28 -3.92
N THR A 46 20.14 15.31 -3.11
CA THR A 46 20.54 15.32 -1.70
C THR A 46 19.66 14.43 -0.81
N ASN A 47 18.40 14.25 -1.17
CA ASN A 47 17.49 13.30 -0.48
C ASN A 47 17.79 11.84 -0.82
N ASN A 48 18.57 11.56 -1.87
CA ASN A 48 18.79 10.20 -2.38
C ASN A 48 20.04 9.49 -1.83
N LYS A 49 20.86 10.15 -0.98
CA LYS A 49 22.10 9.56 -0.44
C LYS A 49 22.05 9.20 1.05
N ARG A 50 20.90 8.78 1.56
CA ARG A 50 20.85 8.22 2.92
C ARG A 50 21.09 6.72 2.90
N SER A 51 22.23 6.31 3.49
CA SER A 51 22.62 4.91 3.61
C SER A 51 21.62 4.09 4.41
N VAL A 52 21.15 3.02 3.81
CA VAL A 52 20.18 2.06 4.33
C VAL A 52 20.84 1.14 5.35
N LYS A 53 21.01 1.59 6.61
CA LYS A 53 21.20 0.69 7.75
C LYS A 53 20.50 1.29 8.98
N ASN A 54 19.36 0.74 9.35
CA ASN A 54 18.49 1.11 10.48
C ASN A 54 17.56 2.34 10.27
N GLN A 55 17.09 2.62 9.07
CA GLN A 55 16.17 3.73 8.86
C GLN A 55 14.74 3.20 8.77
N MET A 56 13.88 3.65 9.69
CA MET A 56 12.42 3.48 9.57
C MET A 56 11.95 4.30 8.36
N TYR A 57 11.22 3.66 7.45
CA TYR A 57 10.68 4.34 6.27
C TYR A 57 9.54 5.28 6.66
N MET A 58 9.38 6.37 5.89
CA MET A 58 8.16 7.17 5.91
C MET A 58 7.13 6.58 4.95
N ALA A 59 5.85 6.71 5.26
CA ALA A 59 4.79 6.21 4.39
C ALA A 59 4.86 6.79 2.96
N VAL A 60 5.33 8.03 2.82
CA VAL A 60 5.55 8.67 1.51
C VAL A 60 6.62 7.94 0.69
N ASP A 61 7.69 7.44 1.29
CA ASP A 61 8.74 6.73 0.55
C ASP A 61 8.26 5.36 0.10
N ILE A 62 7.52 4.67 0.96
CA ILE A 62 6.86 3.42 0.58
C ILE A 62 5.80 3.66 -0.51
N ALA A 63 5.04 4.75 -0.44
CA ALA A 63 4.09 5.13 -1.47
C ALA A 63 4.77 5.35 -2.83
N LYS A 64 5.92 6.04 -2.87
CA LYS A 64 6.72 6.22 -4.09
C LYS A 64 7.19 4.88 -4.66
N TYR A 65 7.68 3.99 -3.80
CA TYR A 65 8.09 2.65 -4.21
C TYR A 65 6.93 1.86 -4.83
N ILE A 66 5.76 1.85 -4.19
CA ILE A 66 4.55 1.17 -4.68
C ILE A 66 4.14 1.73 -6.05
N ILE A 67 4.08 3.06 -6.19
CA ILE A 67 3.73 3.73 -7.45
C ILE A 67 4.75 3.37 -8.53
N ASN A 68 6.05 3.43 -8.22
CA ASN A 68 7.12 3.11 -9.15
C ASN A 68 7.00 1.68 -9.67
N LYS A 69 6.87 0.71 -8.75
CA LYS A 69 6.64 -0.71 -9.09
C LYS A 69 5.42 -0.87 -10.00
N CYS A 70 4.27 -0.35 -9.60
CA CYS A 70 3.03 -0.47 -10.36
C CYS A 70 3.11 0.21 -11.75
N THR A 71 3.82 1.34 -11.85
CA THR A 71 4.03 2.05 -13.13
C THR A 71 4.94 1.25 -14.06
N ILE A 72 6.05 0.70 -13.56
CA ILE A 72 7.00 -0.12 -14.34
C ILE A 72 6.32 -1.39 -14.84
N GLU A 73 5.51 -2.01 -14.02
CA GLU A 73 4.76 -3.22 -14.36
C GLU A 73 3.50 -2.94 -15.20
N GLN A 74 3.30 -1.70 -15.65
CA GLN A 74 2.16 -1.27 -16.48
C GLN A 74 0.79 -1.50 -15.82
N TYR A 75 0.75 -1.43 -14.50
CA TYR A 75 -0.47 -1.58 -13.69
C TYR A 75 -0.65 -0.40 -12.73
N PRO A 76 -0.83 0.83 -13.26
CA PRO A 76 -0.95 2.02 -12.42
C PRO A 76 -2.16 1.95 -11.50
N ILE A 77 -1.99 2.37 -10.26
CA ILE A 77 -3.01 2.34 -9.20
C ILE A 77 -3.53 3.74 -8.91
N SER A 78 -4.79 3.84 -8.51
CA SER A 78 -5.38 5.09 -8.04
C SER A 78 -4.92 5.46 -6.63
N ASN A 79 -5.12 6.73 -6.22
CA ASN A 79 -4.80 7.16 -4.86
C ASN A 79 -5.56 6.33 -3.80
N LEU A 80 -6.82 5.99 -4.06
CA LEU A 80 -7.59 5.13 -3.16
C LEU A 80 -6.98 3.73 -3.02
N GLN A 81 -6.51 3.11 -4.11
CA GLN A 81 -5.80 1.83 -4.04
C GLN A 81 -4.48 1.95 -3.29
N LEU A 82 -3.74 3.04 -3.49
CA LEU A 82 -2.49 3.30 -2.78
C LEU A 82 -2.70 3.34 -1.26
N GLN A 83 -3.71 4.07 -0.77
CA GLN A 83 -4.04 4.11 0.67
C GLN A 83 -4.34 2.72 1.23
N LYS A 84 -5.06 1.91 0.46
CA LYS A 84 -5.39 0.54 0.84
C LYS A 84 -4.18 -0.37 0.94
N ILE A 85 -3.29 -0.29 -0.05
CA ILE A 85 -2.05 -1.08 -0.07
C ILE A 85 -1.18 -0.70 1.13
N LEU A 86 -1.02 0.60 1.42
CA LEU A 86 -0.28 1.08 2.58
C LEU A 86 -0.88 0.55 3.89
N TYR A 87 -2.21 0.55 3.99
CA TYR A 87 -2.90 0.00 5.17
C TYR A 87 -2.65 -1.49 5.36
N CYS A 88 -2.73 -2.28 4.29
CA CYS A 88 -2.45 -3.71 4.34
C CYS A 88 -0.99 -3.98 4.73
N ILE A 89 -0.04 -3.22 4.18
CA ILE A 89 1.38 -3.34 4.56
C ILE A 89 1.55 -3.05 6.06
N GLN A 90 1.04 -1.93 6.56
CA GLN A 90 1.16 -1.58 7.97
C GLN A 90 0.51 -2.62 8.89
N ARG A 91 -0.68 -3.11 8.52
CA ARG A 91 -1.38 -4.16 9.27
C ARG A 91 -0.58 -5.45 9.35
N ASP A 92 -0.09 -5.94 8.21
CA ASP A 92 0.64 -7.19 8.13
C ASP A 92 1.97 -7.10 8.91
N PHE A 93 2.65 -5.96 8.91
CA PHE A 93 3.82 -5.71 9.76
C PHE A 93 3.46 -5.70 11.25
N LEU A 94 2.42 -4.94 11.64
CA LEU A 94 1.99 -4.87 13.04
C LEU A 94 1.58 -6.23 13.59
N GLN A 95 0.95 -7.09 12.79
CA GLN A 95 0.59 -8.45 13.19
C GLN A 95 1.80 -9.37 13.42
N ASN A 96 2.96 -9.00 12.89
CA ASN A 96 4.23 -9.67 13.14
C ASN A 96 5.14 -8.91 14.14
N ASP A 97 4.57 -8.04 14.97
CA ASP A 97 5.29 -7.22 15.95
C ASP A 97 6.35 -6.29 15.33
N MET A 98 6.16 -5.93 14.06
CA MET A 98 7.00 -4.99 13.32
C MET A 98 6.23 -3.72 13.00
N LEU A 99 6.95 -2.69 12.55
CA LEU A 99 6.40 -1.42 12.08
C LEU A 99 6.90 -1.17 10.66
N ALA A 100 5.98 -1.02 9.71
CA ALA A 100 6.36 -0.74 8.33
C ALA A 100 6.83 0.72 8.16
N PHE A 101 6.12 1.64 8.78
CA PHE A 101 6.43 3.09 8.85
C PHE A 101 5.76 3.69 10.08
N ASP A 102 6.20 4.88 10.49
CA ASP A 102 5.71 5.50 11.74
C ASP A 102 4.43 6.33 11.55
N ASP A 103 4.09 6.69 10.32
CA ASP A 103 2.91 7.49 10.01
C ASP A 103 1.62 6.85 10.53
N ASP A 104 0.67 7.70 10.95
CA ASP A 104 -0.63 7.27 11.43
C ASP A 104 -1.69 7.32 10.33
N PHE A 105 -2.64 6.40 10.42
CA PHE A 105 -3.85 6.44 9.60
C PHE A 105 -4.96 7.21 10.31
N GLU A 106 -5.68 8.02 9.55
CA GLU A 106 -6.93 8.64 9.97
C GLU A 106 -8.15 7.89 9.41
N ALA A 107 -9.24 7.92 10.16
CA ALA A 107 -10.52 7.32 9.77
C ALA A 107 -11.32 8.28 8.89
N TRP A 108 -11.20 8.16 7.56
CA TRP A 108 -11.93 8.99 6.58
C TRP A 108 -13.17 8.26 6.05
N PRO A 109 -14.12 8.96 5.36
CA PRO A 109 -15.38 8.36 4.92
C PRO A 109 -15.26 7.12 4.03
N PHE A 110 -14.16 7.00 3.27
CA PHE A 110 -13.94 5.89 2.35
C PHE A 110 -12.86 4.90 2.80
N GLY A 111 -12.46 4.95 4.05
CA GLY A 111 -11.46 4.06 4.62
C GLY A 111 -10.33 4.78 5.35
N PRO A 112 -9.33 4.03 5.83
CA PRO A 112 -8.14 4.60 6.45
C PRO A 112 -7.29 5.35 5.43
N VAL A 113 -6.79 6.51 5.83
CA VAL A 113 -5.99 7.40 4.98
C VAL A 113 -4.79 7.93 5.76
N ILE A 114 -3.62 7.97 5.13
CA ILE A 114 -2.48 8.77 5.57
C ILE A 114 -2.58 10.13 4.86
N PRO A 115 -2.90 11.23 5.57
CA PRO A 115 -3.20 12.52 4.94
C PRO A 115 -2.08 13.03 4.04
N GLU A 116 -0.82 12.94 4.46
CA GLU A 116 0.31 13.40 3.68
C GLU A 116 0.40 12.70 2.32
N VAL A 117 0.25 11.38 2.30
CA VAL A 117 0.23 10.60 1.06
C VAL A 117 -0.99 10.94 0.21
N TYR A 118 -2.16 11.07 0.84
CA TYR A 118 -3.40 11.40 0.13
C TYR A 118 -3.29 12.73 -0.60
N TYR A 119 -2.87 13.80 0.08
CA TYR A 119 -2.78 15.13 -0.51
C TYR A 119 -1.71 15.22 -1.61
N ARG A 120 -0.63 14.45 -1.50
CA ARG A 120 0.40 14.37 -2.53
C ARG A 120 -0.12 13.84 -3.86
N TYR A 121 -1.10 12.94 -3.83
CA TYR A 121 -1.63 12.28 -5.04
C TYR A 121 -3.11 12.56 -5.32
N CYS A 122 -3.77 13.44 -4.57
CA CYS A 122 -5.20 13.74 -4.75
C CYS A 122 -5.52 14.35 -6.13
N GLY A 123 -4.56 15.02 -6.77
CA GLY A 123 -4.71 15.59 -8.10
C GLY A 123 -4.97 14.57 -9.22
N PHE A 124 -4.65 13.29 -9.01
CA PHE A 124 -4.96 12.20 -9.95
C PHE A 124 -6.43 11.76 -9.88
N GLY A 125 -7.16 12.10 -8.82
CA GLY A 125 -8.55 11.69 -8.64
C GLY A 125 -8.71 10.16 -8.65
N ALA A 126 -9.56 9.67 -9.56
CA ALA A 126 -9.79 8.22 -9.75
C ALA A 126 -8.83 7.57 -10.78
N LEU A 127 -7.98 8.35 -11.42
CA LEU A 127 -7.04 7.86 -12.43
C LEU A 127 -5.87 7.12 -11.77
N GLY A 128 -5.24 6.23 -12.54
CA GLY A 128 -4.00 5.59 -12.14
C GLY A 128 -2.83 6.59 -12.08
N ILE A 129 -2.06 6.52 -11.00
CA ILE A 129 -0.88 7.35 -10.79
C ILE A 129 0.26 6.77 -11.65
N CYS A 130 0.63 7.47 -12.71
CA CYS A 130 1.70 7.11 -13.62
C CYS A 130 2.92 8.00 -13.35
N MET A 131 3.68 7.69 -12.32
CA MET A 131 4.90 8.41 -11.95
C MET A 131 6.06 7.44 -11.78
N LYS A 132 7.28 7.93 -12.07
CA LYS A 132 8.52 7.20 -11.83
C LYS A 132 9.35 7.97 -10.82
N TYR A 133 9.83 7.26 -9.82
CA TYR A 133 10.67 7.78 -8.77
C TYR A 133 12.01 7.02 -8.78
N ASP A 134 13.07 7.75 -8.50
CA ASP A 134 14.35 7.15 -8.14
C ASP A 134 14.31 6.85 -6.63
N VAL A 135 13.65 5.77 -6.28
CA VAL A 135 13.47 5.30 -4.92
C VAL A 135 13.75 3.82 -4.86
N ASP A 136 14.52 3.44 -3.88
CA ASP A 136 14.79 2.04 -3.56
C ASP A 136 14.46 1.76 -2.10
N VAL A 137 14.09 0.54 -1.82
CA VAL A 137 13.88 0.03 -0.47
C VAL A 137 14.78 -1.20 -0.27
N ASP A 138 15.13 -1.46 0.98
CA ASP A 138 15.94 -2.63 1.31
C ASP A 138 15.33 -3.92 0.73
N SER A 139 16.19 -4.82 0.24
CA SER A 139 15.77 -6.05 -0.45
C SER A 139 14.89 -6.94 0.41
N ASP A 140 15.18 -7.03 1.72
CA ASP A 140 14.41 -7.85 2.65
C ASP A 140 13.05 -7.21 2.90
N TYR A 141 13.01 -5.88 3.01
CA TYR A 141 11.76 -5.14 3.11
C TYR A 141 10.93 -5.28 1.83
N ALA A 142 11.54 -5.15 0.65
CA ALA A 142 10.90 -5.35 -0.65
C ALA A 142 10.31 -6.76 -0.78
N ALA A 143 11.03 -7.79 -0.33
CA ALA A 143 10.55 -9.17 -0.36
C ALA A 143 9.27 -9.38 0.46
N ILE A 144 9.10 -8.63 1.55
CA ILE A 144 7.88 -8.68 2.37
C ILE A 144 6.73 -7.92 1.72
N ILE A 145 6.97 -6.70 1.23
CA ILE A 145 5.88 -5.83 0.74
C ILE A 145 5.41 -6.16 -0.67
N ASN A 146 6.28 -6.69 -1.54
CA ASN A 146 5.90 -6.96 -2.94
C ASN A 146 4.71 -7.92 -3.08
N PRO A 147 4.62 -9.07 -2.38
CA PRO A 147 3.45 -9.93 -2.42
C PRO A 147 2.16 -9.22 -1.94
N ILE A 148 2.29 -8.33 -0.94
CA ILE A 148 1.16 -7.54 -0.43
C ILE A 148 0.67 -6.56 -1.50
N ILE A 149 1.60 -5.88 -2.19
CA ILE A 149 1.28 -4.96 -3.29
C ILE A 149 0.56 -5.71 -4.42
N GLU A 150 1.11 -6.82 -4.88
CA GLU A 150 0.59 -7.62 -5.99
C GLU A 150 -0.82 -8.14 -5.71
N ARG A 151 -1.05 -8.68 -4.52
CA ARG A 151 -2.37 -9.14 -4.11
C ARG A 151 -3.39 -8.01 -4.07
N ASN A 152 -3.03 -6.86 -3.47
CA ASN A 152 -4.00 -5.80 -3.19
C ASN A 152 -4.25 -4.87 -4.39
N ARG A 153 -3.29 -4.68 -5.31
CA ARG A 153 -3.52 -3.88 -6.52
C ARG A 153 -4.55 -4.50 -7.47
N MET A 154 -4.71 -5.83 -7.44
CA MET A 154 -5.67 -6.56 -8.26
C MET A 154 -7.11 -6.52 -7.70
N MET A 155 -7.25 -6.15 -6.42
CA MET A 155 -8.56 -6.11 -5.78
C MET A 155 -9.38 -4.92 -6.24
N ASN A 156 -10.66 -5.17 -6.53
CA ASN A 156 -11.61 -4.11 -6.80
C ASN A 156 -11.77 -3.19 -5.57
N SER A 157 -11.76 -1.89 -5.81
CA SER A 157 -11.90 -0.89 -4.73
C SER A 157 -13.19 -1.04 -3.91
N TRP A 158 -14.27 -1.54 -4.51
CA TRP A 158 -15.56 -1.74 -3.84
C TRP A 158 -15.58 -2.96 -2.92
N ASP A 159 -14.91 -4.04 -3.30
CA ASP A 159 -14.86 -5.25 -2.48
C ASP A 159 -14.05 -5.00 -1.22
N TRP A 160 -12.96 -4.24 -1.33
CA TRP A 160 -12.18 -3.83 -0.17
C TRP A 160 -12.97 -2.90 0.78
N SER A 161 -13.78 -1.98 0.25
CA SER A 161 -14.64 -1.13 1.07
C SER A 161 -15.66 -1.94 1.88
N LYS A 162 -16.15 -3.04 1.34
CA LYS A 162 -17.02 -3.96 2.07
C LYS A 162 -16.27 -4.67 3.20
N ASP A 163 -15.03 -5.11 2.96
CA ASP A 163 -14.21 -5.77 3.98
C ASP A 163 -13.90 -4.84 5.15
N ILE A 164 -13.47 -3.60 4.88
CA ILE A 164 -13.19 -2.59 5.92
C ILE A 164 -14.44 -2.17 6.70
N ASN A 165 -15.60 -2.12 6.03
CA ASN A 165 -16.86 -1.80 6.67
C ASN A 165 -17.40 -2.94 7.55
N THR A 166 -16.71 -4.08 7.60
CA THR A 166 -17.09 -5.20 8.45
C THR A 166 -16.93 -4.81 9.92
N SER A 167 -17.91 -5.17 10.73
CA SER A 167 -17.89 -4.95 12.17
C SER A 167 -16.64 -5.58 12.80
N GLY A 168 -15.96 -4.84 13.66
CA GLY A 168 -14.73 -5.28 14.34
C GLY A 168 -13.44 -4.84 13.68
N LYS A 169 -13.46 -4.31 12.46
CA LYS A 169 -12.26 -3.70 11.84
C LYS A 169 -11.90 -2.37 12.51
N ALA A 170 -10.61 -2.05 12.57
CA ALA A 170 -10.09 -0.88 13.27
C ALA A 170 -10.70 0.43 12.75
N TRP A 171 -10.79 0.58 11.43
CA TRP A 171 -11.41 1.73 10.82
C TRP A 171 -12.88 1.89 11.24
N ASN A 172 -13.66 0.82 11.20
CA ASN A 172 -15.08 0.87 11.53
C ASN A 172 -15.32 1.26 13.00
N GLN A 173 -14.48 0.74 13.91
CA GLN A 173 -14.52 1.06 15.33
C GLN A 173 -14.25 2.56 15.59
N VAL A 174 -13.31 3.17 14.84
CA VAL A 174 -12.94 4.57 15.03
C VAL A 174 -13.89 5.49 14.29
N TYR A 175 -14.27 5.17 13.05
CA TYR A 175 -15.12 6.00 12.21
C TYR A 175 -16.54 6.16 12.79
N ASP A 176 -17.08 5.11 13.39
CA ASP A 176 -18.38 5.08 14.11
C ASP A 176 -19.49 5.88 13.40
N GLY A 177 -19.74 5.53 12.12
CA GLY A 177 -20.78 6.19 11.33
C GLY A 177 -20.52 7.69 11.08
N GLY A 178 -19.27 8.12 11.11
CA GLY A 178 -18.86 9.51 10.88
C GLY A 178 -18.54 10.31 12.13
N LYS A 179 -18.83 9.82 13.34
CA LYS A 179 -18.49 10.53 14.60
C LYS A 179 -16.98 10.59 14.86
N GLY A 180 -16.24 9.68 14.25
CA GLY A 180 -14.78 9.60 14.34
C GLY A 180 -14.09 10.03 13.07
N ASP A 181 -14.74 10.77 12.19
CA ASP A 181 -14.15 11.28 10.97
C ASP A 181 -12.86 12.07 11.24
N HIS A 182 -11.79 11.78 10.49
CA HIS A 182 -10.43 12.32 10.65
C HIS A 182 -9.74 11.99 11.99
N LYS A 183 -10.27 11.09 12.81
CA LYS A 183 -9.55 10.63 14.01
C LYS A 183 -8.49 9.60 13.66
N ILE A 184 -7.37 9.67 14.39
CA ILE A 184 -6.28 8.69 14.26
C ILE A 184 -6.80 7.29 14.63
N ILE A 185 -6.47 6.32 13.78
CA ILE A 185 -6.72 4.90 14.02
C ILE A 185 -5.53 4.35 14.82
N PRO A 186 -5.72 3.96 16.09
CA PRO A 186 -4.63 3.44 16.89
C PRO A 186 -3.99 2.20 16.27
N LYS A 187 -2.66 2.17 16.16
CA LYS A 187 -1.90 1.01 15.63
C LYS A 187 -2.27 -0.31 16.32
N ARG A 188 -2.61 -0.25 17.62
CA ARG A 188 -3.10 -1.43 18.37
C ARG A 188 -4.36 -2.03 17.75
N LEU A 189 -5.34 -1.21 17.36
CA LEU A 189 -6.55 -1.70 16.72
C LEU A 189 -6.28 -2.31 15.35
N ILE A 190 -5.34 -1.72 14.59
CA ILE A 190 -4.90 -2.25 13.29
C ILE A 190 -4.24 -3.62 13.47
N LYS A 191 -3.41 -3.77 14.50
CA LYS A 191 -2.76 -5.05 14.85
C LYS A 191 -3.77 -6.14 15.20
N GLU A 192 -4.81 -5.78 15.95
CA GLU A 192 -5.84 -6.71 16.44
C GLU A 192 -6.85 -7.12 15.36
N GLU A 193 -6.80 -6.53 14.16
CA GLU A 193 -7.69 -6.90 13.07
C GLU A 193 -7.52 -8.35 12.63
N ASN A 194 -8.64 -9.08 12.50
CA ASN A 194 -8.62 -10.38 11.86
C ASN A 194 -8.32 -10.24 10.37
N ASN A 195 -7.17 -10.74 9.96
CA ASN A 195 -6.81 -10.86 8.55
C ASN A 195 -7.15 -12.27 8.06
N ILE A 196 -8.41 -12.48 7.69
CA ILE A 196 -8.92 -13.78 7.22
C ILE A 196 -8.11 -14.26 6.00
N ALA A 197 -7.72 -13.36 5.10
CA ALA A 197 -6.93 -13.73 3.92
C ALA A 197 -5.54 -14.26 4.32
N LEU A 198 -4.84 -13.58 5.21
CA LEU A 198 -3.53 -14.01 5.71
C LEU A 198 -3.62 -15.32 6.49
N GLU A 199 -4.68 -15.50 7.28
CA GLU A 199 -4.92 -16.73 8.02
C GLU A 199 -5.18 -17.92 7.07
N LEU A 200 -5.96 -17.67 5.99
CA LEU A 200 -6.17 -18.70 4.96
C LEU A 200 -4.89 -19.02 4.20
N GLU A 201 -4.08 -18.02 3.85
CA GLU A 201 -2.78 -18.22 3.21
C GLU A 201 -1.83 -19.06 4.09
N LYS A 202 -1.74 -18.73 5.37
CA LYS A 202 -0.94 -19.52 6.35
C LYS A 202 -1.43 -20.97 6.44
N ARG A 203 -2.75 -21.17 6.44
CA ARG A 203 -3.33 -22.53 6.44
C ARG A 203 -3.05 -23.29 5.15
N LEU A 204 -3.16 -22.63 4.01
CA LEU A 204 -2.85 -23.23 2.70
C LEU A 204 -1.36 -23.58 2.59
N ALA A 205 -0.47 -22.70 3.03
CA ALA A 205 0.97 -22.96 3.05
C ALA A 205 1.28 -24.18 3.96
N TYR A 206 0.70 -24.23 5.17
CA TYR A 206 0.85 -25.37 6.07
C TYR A 206 0.36 -26.68 5.42
N ILE A 207 -0.80 -26.66 4.78
CA ILE A 207 -1.36 -27.83 4.06
C ILE A 207 -0.43 -28.25 2.91
N HIS A 208 0.07 -27.28 2.13
CA HIS A 208 1.00 -27.56 1.05
C HIS A 208 2.29 -28.22 1.56
N ASP A 209 2.90 -27.65 2.60
CA ASP A 209 4.13 -28.19 3.20
C ASP A 209 3.90 -29.56 3.82
N PHE A 210 2.74 -29.78 4.45
CA PHE A 210 2.35 -31.08 4.96
C PHE A 210 2.28 -32.12 3.83
N PHE A 211 1.58 -31.84 2.74
CA PHE A 211 1.52 -32.77 1.60
C PHE A 211 2.87 -32.98 0.92
N ALA A 212 3.70 -31.95 0.82
CA ALA A 212 5.04 -32.05 0.25
C ALA A 212 6.00 -32.88 1.14
N SER A 213 5.71 -33.04 2.41
CA SER A 213 6.50 -33.82 3.35
C SER A 213 6.15 -35.31 3.37
N LEU A 214 4.99 -35.71 2.79
CA LEU A 214 4.56 -37.10 2.74
C LEU A 214 5.29 -37.86 1.62
N SER A 215 5.66 -39.09 1.91
CA SER A 215 6.05 -40.07 0.90
C SER A 215 4.83 -40.47 0.05
N ASP A 216 5.06 -41.01 -1.16
CA ASP A 216 4.00 -41.50 -2.02
C ASP A 216 3.13 -42.58 -1.31
N GLU A 217 3.74 -43.40 -0.44
CA GLU A 217 3.05 -44.44 0.32
C GLU A 217 2.13 -43.84 1.38
N GLU A 218 2.63 -42.86 2.14
CA GLU A 218 1.87 -42.16 3.20
C GLU A 218 0.72 -41.35 2.58
N PHE A 219 0.97 -40.70 1.45
CA PHE A 219 -0.07 -39.96 0.71
C PHE A 219 -1.21 -40.90 0.25
N VAL A 220 -0.87 -42.05 -0.33
CA VAL A 220 -1.87 -43.05 -0.77
C VAL A 220 -2.65 -43.58 0.41
N GLN A 221 -1.98 -43.91 1.52
CA GLN A 221 -2.64 -44.40 2.73
C GLN A 221 -3.63 -43.39 3.31
N MET A 222 -3.23 -42.13 3.38
CA MET A 222 -4.09 -41.05 3.86
C MET A 222 -5.32 -40.86 2.94
N MET A 223 -5.15 -40.94 1.61
CA MET A 223 -6.25 -40.86 0.66
C MET A 223 -7.28 -41.98 0.84
N ILE A 224 -6.80 -43.20 1.12
CA ILE A 224 -7.67 -44.35 1.44
C ILE A 224 -8.44 -44.10 2.74
N GLU A 225 -7.80 -43.60 3.78
CA GLU A 225 -8.43 -43.31 5.07
C GLU A 225 -9.47 -42.19 4.95
N CYS A 226 -9.26 -41.22 4.07
CA CYS A 226 -10.24 -40.18 3.73
C CYS A 226 -11.38 -40.65 2.84
N GLY A 227 -11.43 -41.93 2.45
CA GLY A 227 -12.49 -42.50 1.61
C GLY A 227 -12.41 -42.08 0.13
N ILE A 228 -11.26 -41.58 -0.31
CA ILE A 228 -11.02 -41.22 -1.71
C ILE A 228 -10.50 -42.46 -2.43
N GLU A 229 -11.42 -43.27 -2.96
CA GLU A 229 -11.05 -44.45 -3.77
C GLU A 229 -10.43 -44.02 -5.10
N LYS A 230 -9.37 -44.72 -5.53
CA LYS A 230 -8.88 -44.61 -6.89
C LYS A 230 -10.03 -44.96 -7.86
N SER A 231 -10.46 -44.01 -8.68
CA SER A 231 -11.30 -44.29 -9.82
C SER A 231 -10.61 -45.40 -10.65
N LYS A 232 -11.19 -46.59 -10.70
CA LYS A 232 -10.75 -47.67 -11.58
C LYS A 232 -11.11 -47.26 -12.99
N ASN A 233 -10.13 -46.83 -13.77
CA ASN A 233 -10.19 -46.90 -15.22
C ASN A 233 -9.65 -48.24 -15.68
#